data_b998327240e9bc7ba1e8604101ec100e
#
_entry.id   b998327240e9bc7ba1e8604101ec100e
#
_cell.length_a   1.000
_cell.length_b   1.000
_cell.length_c   1.000
_cell.angle_alpha   90.00
_cell.angle_beta   90.00
_cell.angle_gamma   90.00
#
_symmetry.space_group_name_H-M   'P 1'
#
loop_
_entity.id
_entity.type
_entity.pdbx_description
1 polymer ?
#
loop_
_entity_poly.entity_id
_entity_poly.type
_entity_poly.pdbx_seq_one_letter_code
_entity_poly.pdbx_strand_id
1 'polypeptide(L)'
;MPEFNDASLILALTEKLRENQSWAGETHLQKAMYVLNRVLGVQIPFDFVLYKHGPFSFDLRDEIGWMRSSGFLEWEVRSNYYGPSLKPGQLSSILKKQFPDQPARHSNEIDFVATRFAGKNVASLERLTTAIYVMFDEHTPSIERTARIHSLKPHISIPEADAALREADGLVQAAKIRFGRAAHA
;
A
#
# COMPACT_ATOMS: atom_id res chain seq x y z
N MET A 1 0.81 20.19 12.60
CA MET A 1 1.85 19.17 12.44
C MET A 1 1.30 18.04 11.57
N PRO A 2 1.26 18.24 10.24
CA PRO A 2 0.76 17.22 9.30
C PRO A 2 1.54 15.92 9.40
N GLU A 3 2.86 16.01 9.51
CA GLU A 3 3.79 14.85 9.55
C GLU A 3 3.45 13.79 10.60
N PHE A 4 3.07 14.17 11.82
CA PHE A 4 2.71 13.19 12.86
C PHE A 4 1.36 12.49 12.63
N ASN A 5 0.42 13.15 11.94
CA ASN A 5 -0.84 12.54 11.56
C ASN A 5 -0.60 11.45 10.50
N ASP A 6 0.27 11.72 9.52
CA ASP A 6 0.63 10.76 8.48
C ASP A 6 1.44 9.61 9.06
N ALA A 7 2.39 9.90 9.96
CA ALA A 7 3.13 8.89 10.71
C ALA A 7 2.20 7.99 11.55
N SER A 8 1.15 8.53 12.17
CA SER A 8 0.17 7.74 12.92
C SER A 8 -0.64 6.81 12.01
N LEU A 9 -1.00 7.26 10.81
CA LEU A 9 -1.66 6.44 9.80
C LEU A 9 -0.75 5.31 9.30
N ILE A 10 0.52 5.61 9.00
CA ILE A 10 1.53 4.63 8.61
C ILE A 10 1.72 3.57 9.70
N LEU A 11 1.81 3.98 10.95
CA LEU A 11 1.94 3.08 12.10
C LEU A 11 0.72 2.14 12.21
N ALA A 12 -0.49 2.69 12.16
CA ALA A 12 -1.73 1.91 12.24
C ALA A 12 -1.85 0.90 11.09
N LEU A 13 -1.50 1.32 9.87
CA LEU A 13 -1.48 0.42 8.72
C LEU A 13 -0.43 -0.70 8.89
N THR A 14 0.75 -0.37 9.41
CA THR A 14 1.81 -1.35 9.69
C THR A 14 1.32 -2.39 10.71
N GLU A 15 0.70 -1.97 11.81
CA GLU A 15 0.12 -2.86 12.82
C GLU A 15 -0.93 -3.77 12.20
N LYS A 16 -1.86 -3.20 11.44
CA LYS A 16 -2.96 -3.95 10.85
C LYS A 16 -2.51 -4.95 9.77
N LEU A 17 -1.52 -4.59 8.96
CA LEU A 17 -0.87 -5.53 8.02
C LEU A 17 -0.28 -6.73 8.77
N ARG A 18 0.41 -6.50 9.88
CA ARG A 18 0.99 -7.58 10.72
C ARG A 18 -0.08 -8.46 11.34
N GLU A 19 -1.14 -7.88 11.89
CA GLU A 19 -2.31 -8.61 12.44
C GLU A 19 -2.92 -9.55 11.41
N ASN A 20 -2.97 -9.12 10.14
CA ASN A 20 -3.48 -9.91 9.02
C ASN A 20 -2.39 -10.80 8.36
N GLN A 21 -1.30 -11.08 9.06
CA GLN A 21 -0.23 -12.00 8.61
C GLN A 21 0.46 -11.56 7.29
N SER A 22 0.40 -10.28 6.95
CA SER A 22 1.24 -9.71 5.91
C SER A 22 2.70 -9.67 6.39
N TRP A 23 3.63 -9.72 5.43
CA TRP A 23 5.06 -9.53 5.75
C TRP A 23 5.34 -8.15 6.35
N ALA A 24 4.55 -7.15 5.98
CA ALA A 24 4.67 -5.76 6.44
C ALA A 24 6.08 -5.17 6.25
N GLY A 25 6.80 -5.54 5.20
CA GLY A 25 8.05 -4.89 4.79
C GLY A 25 7.77 -3.55 4.11
N GLU A 26 8.83 -2.77 3.83
CA GLU A 26 8.68 -1.46 3.18
C GLU A 26 7.87 -1.54 1.88
N THR A 27 8.14 -2.53 1.02
CA THR A 27 7.37 -2.72 -0.22
C THR A 27 5.89 -2.94 0.05
N HIS A 28 5.53 -3.76 1.06
CA HIS A 28 4.13 -3.98 1.42
C HIS A 28 3.46 -2.70 1.87
N LEU A 29 4.14 -1.91 2.68
CA LEU A 29 3.62 -0.64 3.18
C LEU A 29 3.46 0.39 2.05
N GLN A 30 4.43 0.49 1.13
CA GLN A 30 4.34 1.32 -0.07
C GLN A 30 3.08 0.99 -0.90
N LYS A 31 2.83 -0.31 -1.15
CA LYS A 31 1.67 -0.74 -1.94
C LYS A 31 0.35 -0.54 -1.20
N ALA A 32 0.34 -0.75 0.12
CA ALA A 32 -0.84 -0.54 0.95
C ALA A 32 -1.23 0.94 1.00
N MET A 33 -0.27 1.84 1.21
CA MET A 33 -0.49 3.30 1.18
C MET A 33 -0.97 3.77 -0.20
N TYR A 34 -0.40 3.21 -1.28
CA TYR A 34 -0.85 3.50 -2.63
C TYR A 34 -2.33 3.11 -2.84
N VAL A 35 -2.74 1.92 -2.40
CA VAL A 35 -4.13 1.47 -2.51
C VAL A 35 -5.08 2.31 -1.64
N LEU A 36 -4.66 2.66 -0.41
CA LEU A 36 -5.43 3.60 0.44
C LEU A 36 -5.70 4.92 -0.28
N ASN A 37 -4.69 5.47 -0.94
CA ASN A 37 -4.83 6.73 -1.66
C ASN A 37 -5.65 6.58 -2.95
N ARG A 38 -5.21 5.72 -3.89
CA ARG A 38 -5.78 5.64 -5.24
C ARG A 38 -7.16 4.98 -5.30
N VAL A 39 -7.37 3.93 -4.51
CA VAL A 39 -8.63 3.16 -4.57
C VAL A 39 -9.63 3.64 -3.52
N LEU A 40 -9.15 3.98 -2.32
CA LEU A 40 -10.04 4.34 -1.21
C LEU A 40 -10.13 5.85 -0.97
N GLY A 41 -9.36 6.66 -1.69
CA GLY A 41 -9.43 8.13 -1.65
C GLY A 41 -8.96 8.73 -0.33
N VAL A 42 -8.15 8.01 0.45
CA VAL A 42 -7.53 8.56 1.66
C VAL A 42 -6.49 9.60 1.25
N GLN A 43 -6.67 10.82 1.74
CA GLN A 43 -5.75 11.92 1.44
C GLN A 43 -4.46 11.74 2.23
N ILE A 44 -3.35 11.66 1.51
CA ILE A 44 -1.99 11.54 2.05
C ILE A 44 -1.04 12.42 1.23
N PRO A 45 0.04 12.95 1.82
CA PRO A 45 0.96 13.86 1.12
C PRO A 45 2.06 13.14 0.33
N PHE A 46 1.80 11.91 -0.12
CA PHE A 46 2.80 11.09 -0.81
C PHE A 46 2.43 10.94 -2.29
N ASP A 47 3.33 11.41 -3.15
CA ASP A 47 3.21 11.21 -4.60
C ASP A 47 3.82 9.85 -5.00
N PHE A 48 3.11 9.12 -5.85
CA PHE A 48 3.54 7.80 -6.31
C PHE A 48 3.92 7.83 -7.78
N VAL A 49 5.06 7.22 -8.08
CA VAL A 49 5.55 6.98 -9.44
C VAL A 49 5.70 5.48 -9.68
N LEU A 50 5.60 5.04 -10.93
CA LEU A 50 5.90 3.64 -11.25
C LEU A 50 7.42 3.41 -11.15
N TYR A 51 7.84 2.54 -10.23
CA TYR A 51 9.23 2.22 -9.98
C TYR A 51 9.49 0.72 -10.10
N LYS A 52 10.63 0.24 -9.59
CA LYS A 52 11.14 -1.12 -9.78
C LYS A 52 10.11 -2.22 -9.48
N HIS A 53 9.38 -2.12 -8.38
CA HIS A 53 8.38 -3.09 -7.94
C HIS A 53 6.95 -2.49 -7.91
N GLY A 54 6.57 -1.76 -8.95
CA GLY A 54 5.28 -1.08 -9.03
C GLY A 54 5.28 0.31 -8.39
N PRO A 55 4.11 0.92 -8.10
CA PRO A 55 4.00 2.27 -7.54
C PRO A 55 4.83 2.45 -6.27
N PHE A 56 5.57 3.54 -6.19
CA PHE A 56 6.50 3.82 -5.11
C PHE A 56 6.55 5.34 -4.84
N SER A 57 6.62 5.73 -3.59
CA SER A 57 6.81 7.12 -3.16
C SER A 57 8.16 7.26 -2.44
N PHE A 58 8.98 8.18 -2.93
CA PHE A 58 10.26 8.50 -2.29
C PHE A 58 10.03 9.22 -0.95
N ASP A 59 9.03 10.10 -0.89
CA ASP A 59 8.67 10.81 0.35
C ASP A 59 8.18 9.85 1.43
N LEU A 60 7.35 8.86 1.05
CA LEU A 60 6.93 7.81 1.99
C LEU A 60 8.12 6.96 2.48
N ARG A 61 9.09 6.65 1.61
CA ARG A 61 10.33 5.97 2.03
C ARG A 61 11.09 6.79 3.06
N ASP A 62 11.23 8.09 2.81
CA ASP A 62 11.97 8.99 3.69
C ASP A 62 11.22 9.16 5.03
N GLU A 63 9.89 9.23 5.01
CA GLU A 63 9.03 9.24 6.20
C GLU A 63 9.20 7.95 7.03
N ILE A 64 9.18 6.77 6.40
CA ILE A 64 9.46 5.49 7.08
C ILE A 64 10.86 5.50 7.70
N GLY A 65 11.85 6.05 6.99
CA GLY A 65 13.21 6.22 7.49
C GLY A 65 13.28 7.09 8.73
N TRP A 66 12.59 8.23 8.70
CA TRP A 66 12.45 9.12 9.86
C TRP A 66 11.72 8.44 11.03
N MET A 67 10.60 7.78 10.78
CA MET A 67 9.86 7.05 11.82
C MET A 67 10.72 5.99 12.51
N ARG A 68 11.60 5.33 11.76
CA ARG A 68 12.54 4.35 12.32
C ARG A 68 13.61 5.03 13.18
N SER A 69 14.23 6.09 12.69
CA SER A 69 15.25 6.83 13.45
C SER A 69 14.69 7.47 14.72
N SER A 70 13.40 7.83 14.69
CA SER A 70 12.67 8.40 15.83
C SER A 70 12.06 7.35 16.78
N GLY A 71 12.25 6.06 16.53
CA GLY A 71 11.75 4.98 17.40
C GLY A 71 10.25 4.70 17.31
N PHE A 72 9.55 5.22 16.30
CA PHE A 72 8.13 4.93 16.06
C PHE A 72 7.93 3.60 15.31
N LEU A 73 8.89 3.23 14.44
CA LEU A 73 8.96 1.95 13.75
C LEU A 73 10.33 1.32 13.98
N GLU A 74 10.40 0.00 13.87
CA GLU A 74 11.64 -0.77 13.95
C GLU A 74 11.67 -1.86 12.88
N TRP A 75 12.88 -2.23 12.43
CA TRP A 75 13.08 -3.43 11.63
C TRP A 75 13.00 -4.69 12.49
N GLU A 76 12.38 -5.72 11.94
CA GLU A 76 12.38 -7.06 12.49
C GLU A 76 12.84 -8.06 11.43
N VAL A 77 13.93 -8.76 11.68
CA VAL A 77 14.40 -9.84 10.81
C VAL A 77 13.61 -11.11 11.16
N ARG A 78 12.65 -11.48 10.30
CA ARG A 78 11.79 -12.67 10.47
C ARG A 78 12.25 -13.86 9.65
N SER A 79 13.13 -13.64 8.67
CA SER A 79 13.67 -14.66 7.78
C SER A 79 14.99 -14.19 7.19
N ASN A 80 15.88 -15.14 6.92
CA ASN A 80 17.15 -14.87 6.22
C ASN A 80 16.97 -14.75 4.69
N TYR A 81 15.79 -15.10 4.16
CA TYR A 81 15.50 -15.13 2.71
C TYR A 81 14.70 -13.93 2.23
N TYR A 82 14.09 -13.19 3.14
CA TYR A 82 13.31 -12.00 2.83
C TYR A 82 13.92 -10.78 3.52
N GLY A 83 13.76 -9.61 2.93
CA GLY A 83 14.09 -8.34 3.58
C GLY A 83 13.36 -8.20 4.92
N PRO A 84 13.82 -7.31 5.81
CA PRO A 84 13.21 -7.14 7.12
C PRO A 84 11.75 -6.67 7.01
N SER A 85 10.94 -7.04 8.00
CA SER A 85 9.61 -6.48 8.20
C SER A 85 9.67 -5.25 9.11
N LEU A 86 8.65 -4.40 9.03
CA LEU A 86 8.44 -3.28 9.95
C LEU A 86 7.54 -3.71 11.10
N LYS A 87 7.83 -3.22 12.30
CA LYS A 87 7.00 -3.37 13.49
C LYS A 87 6.93 -2.04 14.26
N PRO A 88 5.93 -1.87 15.14
CA PRO A 88 5.92 -0.74 16.08
C PRO A 88 7.22 -0.66 16.88
N GLY A 89 7.78 0.54 16.95
CA GLY A 89 8.97 0.81 17.76
C GLY A 89 8.62 1.19 19.19
N GLN A 90 9.63 1.44 20.02
CA GLN A 90 9.48 1.72 21.45
C GLN A 90 8.63 2.97 21.74
N LEU A 91 8.67 3.98 20.87
CA LEU A 91 7.92 5.24 21.01
C LEU A 91 6.56 5.24 20.30
N SER A 92 6.17 4.14 19.69
CA SER A 92 4.90 4.03 18.93
C SER A 92 3.66 4.34 19.78
N SER A 93 3.68 4.01 21.08
CA SER A 93 2.58 4.31 22.01
C SER A 93 2.34 5.81 22.20
N ILE A 94 3.40 6.63 22.13
CA ILE A 94 3.29 8.09 22.22
C ILE A 94 2.55 8.61 21.00
N LEU A 95 2.96 8.17 19.81
CA LEU A 95 2.34 8.58 18.54
C LEU A 95 0.84 8.23 18.52
N LYS A 96 0.49 7.01 18.92
CA LYS A 96 -0.92 6.56 19.00
C LYS A 96 -1.76 7.37 19.97
N LYS A 97 -1.18 7.75 21.11
CA LYS A 97 -1.88 8.52 22.14
C LYS A 97 -2.09 9.98 21.74
N GLN A 98 -1.11 10.58 21.07
CA GLN A 98 -1.13 12.02 20.74
C GLN A 98 -1.83 12.32 19.41
N PHE A 99 -1.82 11.36 18.46
CA PHE A 99 -2.35 11.54 17.11
C PHE A 99 -3.31 10.40 16.71
N PRO A 100 -4.41 10.16 17.45
CA PRO A 100 -5.33 9.06 17.19
C PRO A 100 -6.29 9.31 16.03
N ASP A 101 -6.47 10.58 15.63
CA ASP A 101 -7.61 10.98 14.77
C ASP A 101 -7.55 10.41 13.36
N GLN A 102 -6.38 10.43 12.72
CA GLN A 102 -6.23 9.92 11.36
C GLN A 102 -6.44 8.39 11.29
N PRO A 103 -5.80 7.57 12.13
CA PRO A 103 -6.08 6.14 12.17
C PRO A 103 -7.53 5.82 12.50
N ALA A 104 -8.15 6.54 13.44
CA ALA A 104 -9.54 6.32 13.82
C ALA A 104 -10.49 6.63 12.65
N ARG A 105 -10.26 7.73 11.94
CA ARG A 105 -11.06 8.17 10.79
C ARG A 105 -11.00 7.17 9.63
N HIS A 106 -9.86 6.53 9.41
CA HIS A 106 -9.60 5.62 8.30
C HIS A 106 -9.49 4.14 8.72
N SER A 107 -10.01 3.78 9.89
CA SER A 107 -9.89 2.42 10.41
C SER A 107 -10.48 1.35 9.49
N ASN A 108 -11.61 1.64 8.85
CA ASN A 108 -12.27 0.72 7.91
C ASN A 108 -11.47 0.54 6.61
N GLU A 109 -10.87 1.61 6.09
CA GLU A 109 -10.02 1.59 4.91
C GLU A 109 -8.72 0.83 5.18
N ILE A 110 -8.10 1.05 6.35
CA ILE A 110 -6.92 0.31 6.83
C ILE A 110 -7.23 -1.18 6.93
N ASP A 111 -8.34 -1.56 7.57
CA ASP A 111 -8.80 -2.95 7.67
C ASP A 111 -9.02 -3.59 6.31
N PHE A 112 -9.65 -2.87 5.39
CA PHE A 112 -9.90 -3.35 4.04
C PHE A 112 -8.60 -3.69 3.31
N VAL A 113 -7.64 -2.76 3.31
CA VAL A 113 -6.34 -2.97 2.64
C VAL A 113 -5.56 -4.11 3.30
N ALA A 114 -5.48 -4.12 4.63
CA ALA A 114 -4.73 -5.13 5.36
C ALA A 114 -5.27 -6.55 5.12
N THR A 115 -6.60 -6.70 5.10
CA THR A 115 -7.25 -7.99 4.78
C THR A 115 -6.95 -8.44 3.35
N ARG A 116 -6.94 -7.52 2.38
CA ARG A 116 -6.64 -7.83 0.97
C ARG A 116 -5.17 -8.13 0.72
N PHE A 117 -4.29 -7.68 1.60
CA PHE A 117 -2.84 -7.89 1.51
C PHE A 117 -2.37 -9.12 2.29
N ALA A 118 -3.25 -9.77 3.06
CA ALA A 118 -2.93 -10.99 3.80
C ALA A 118 -2.31 -12.06 2.89
N GLY A 119 -1.16 -12.60 3.29
CA GLY A 119 -0.47 -13.67 2.58
C GLY A 119 0.13 -13.30 1.21
N LYS A 120 0.01 -12.05 0.73
CA LYS A 120 0.59 -11.64 -0.55
C LYS A 120 2.09 -11.39 -0.41
N ASN A 121 2.85 -11.87 -1.38
CA ASN A 121 4.27 -11.57 -1.53
C ASN A 121 4.51 -10.33 -2.40
N VAL A 122 5.77 -9.87 -2.47
CA VAL A 122 6.17 -8.68 -3.25
C VAL A 122 5.75 -8.78 -4.72
N ALA A 123 5.92 -9.96 -5.35
CA ALA A 123 5.59 -10.13 -6.77
C ALA A 123 4.08 -10.03 -7.04
N SER A 124 3.24 -10.61 -6.15
CA SER A 124 1.78 -10.49 -6.28
C SER A 124 1.29 -9.06 -6.04
N LEU A 125 1.88 -8.35 -5.06
CA LEU A 125 1.58 -6.95 -4.82
C LEU A 125 2.06 -6.04 -5.95
N GLU A 126 3.22 -6.31 -6.53
CA GLU A 126 3.70 -5.57 -7.71
C GLU A 126 2.71 -5.68 -8.86
N ARG A 127 2.28 -6.91 -9.21
CA ARG A 127 1.31 -7.14 -10.29
C ARG A 127 0.00 -6.42 -10.04
N LEU A 128 -0.59 -6.59 -8.86
CA LEU A 128 -1.85 -5.96 -8.47
C LEU A 128 -1.76 -4.42 -8.56
N THR A 129 -0.75 -3.83 -7.95
CA THR A 129 -0.65 -2.37 -7.89
C THR A 129 -0.19 -1.75 -9.20
N THR A 130 0.55 -2.49 -10.05
CA THR A 130 0.84 -2.05 -11.43
C THR A 130 -0.43 -2.05 -12.28
N ALA A 131 -1.32 -3.04 -12.10
CA ALA A 131 -2.64 -3.02 -12.76
C ALA A 131 -3.46 -1.81 -12.33
N ILE A 132 -3.51 -1.52 -11.03
CA ILE A 132 -4.20 -0.31 -10.50
C ILE A 132 -3.57 0.96 -11.09
N TYR A 133 -2.25 1.05 -11.20
CA TYR A 133 -1.55 2.20 -11.78
C TYR A 133 -1.95 2.45 -13.24
N VAL A 134 -1.96 1.40 -14.06
CA VAL A 134 -2.40 1.48 -15.45
C VAL A 134 -3.87 1.91 -15.58
N MET A 135 -4.70 1.50 -14.62
CA MET A 135 -6.13 1.88 -14.60
C MET A 135 -6.36 3.33 -14.18
N PHE A 136 -5.67 3.82 -13.15
CA PHE A 136 -6.01 5.07 -12.47
C PHE A 136 -4.99 6.20 -12.68
N ASP A 137 -3.72 5.92 -12.86
CA ASP A 137 -2.70 6.96 -13.06
C ASP A 137 -2.43 7.21 -14.55
N GLU A 138 -2.41 6.14 -15.36
CA GLU A 138 -2.26 6.26 -16.81
C GLU A 138 -3.58 6.40 -17.56
N HIS A 139 -4.73 6.11 -16.94
CA HIS A 139 -6.07 6.10 -17.58
C HIS A 139 -6.11 5.25 -18.86
N THR A 140 -5.34 4.17 -18.90
CA THR A 140 -5.21 3.31 -20.08
C THR A 140 -6.57 2.67 -20.44
N PRO A 141 -7.00 2.72 -21.70
CA PRO A 141 -8.23 2.06 -22.16
C PRO A 141 -8.22 0.56 -21.82
N SER A 142 -9.35 0.00 -21.41
CA SER A 142 -9.44 -1.37 -20.90
C SER A 142 -8.85 -2.42 -21.84
N ILE A 143 -9.04 -2.26 -23.16
CA ILE A 143 -8.51 -3.17 -24.18
C ILE A 143 -6.97 -3.17 -24.29
N GLU A 144 -6.31 -2.12 -23.84
CA GLU A 144 -4.86 -1.93 -23.95
C GLU A 144 -4.12 -2.27 -22.66
N ARG A 145 -4.83 -2.41 -21.52
CA ARG A 145 -4.22 -2.51 -20.17
C ARG A 145 -3.26 -3.68 -20.03
N THR A 146 -3.62 -4.86 -20.54
CA THR A 146 -2.78 -6.06 -20.46
C THR A 146 -1.45 -5.85 -21.18
N ALA A 147 -1.49 -5.37 -22.43
CA ALA A 147 -0.30 -5.07 -23.21
C ALA A 147 0.53 -3.95 -22.55
N ARG A 148 -0.15 -2.96 -21.97
CA ARG A 148 0.51 -1.85 -21.28
C ARG A 148 1.27 -2.32 -20.02
N ILE A 149 0.67 -3.17 -19.20
CA ILE A 149 1.35 -3.77 -18.03
C ILE A 149 2.60 -4.52 -18.46
N HIS A 150 2.49 -5.38 -19.48
CA HIS A 150 3.64 -6.13 -20.01
C HIS A 150 4.72 -5.19 -20.57
N SER A 151 4.35 -4.14 -21.28
CA SER A 151 5.29 -3.12 -21.79
C SER A 151 6.06 -2.41 -20.68
N LEU A 152 5.37 -2.05 -19.58
CA LEU A 152 5.97 -1.39 -18.42
C LEU A 152 6.82 -2.35 -17.58
N LYS A 153 6.43 -3.63 -17.53
CA LYS A 153 7.01 -4.69 -16.70
C LYS A 153 7.19 -5.97 -17.54
N PRO A 154 8.22 -6.07 -18.38
CA PRO A 154 8.39 -7.21 -19.28
C PRO A 154 8.49 -8.57 -18.59
N HIS A 155 8.84 -8.60 -17.31
CA HIS A 155 8.86 -9.83 -16.49
C HIS A 155 7.47 -10.31 -16.05
N ILE A 156 6.42 -9.48 -16.19
CA ILE A 156 5.03 -9.85 -15.98
C ILE A 156 4.48 -10.36 -17.32
N SER A 157 4.20 -11.64 -17.41
CA SER A 157 3.63 -12.23 -18.63
C SER A 157 2.20 -11.73 -18.90
N ILE A 158 1.74 -11.87 -20.14
CA ILE A 158 0.37 -11.48 -20.54
C ILE A 158 -0.70 -12.18 -19.66
N PRO A 159 -0.63 -13.51 -19.41
CA PRO A 159 -1.59 -14.15 -18.50
C PRO A 159 -1.55 -13.62 -17.06
N GLU A 160 -0.37 -13.28 -16.56
CA GLU A 160 -0.24 -12.68 -15.21
C GLU A 160 -0.79 -11.25 -15.18
N ALA A 161 -0.60 -10.47 -16.24
CA ALA A 161 -1.18 -9.13 -16.37
C ALA A 161 -2.71 -9.20 -16.40
N ASP A 162 -3.30 -10.13 -17.15
CA ASP A 162 -4.75 -10.35 -17.18
C ASP A 162 -5.30 -10.78 -15.81
N ALA A 163 -4.60 -11.65 -15.10
CA ALA A 163 -4.98 -12.08 -13.76
C ALA A 163 -4.92 -10.90 -12.78
N ALA A 164 -3.89 -10.07 -12.86
CA ALA A 164 -3.72 -8.88 -12.02
C ALA A 164 -4.82 -7.83 -12.28
N LEU A 165 -5.24 -7.64 -13.53
CA LEU A 165 -6.36 -6.75 -13.87
C LEU A 165 -7.68 -7.24 -13.29
N ARG A 166 -7.99 -8.55 -13.40
CA ARG A 166 -9.19 -9.12 -12.77
C ARG A 166 -9.17 -8.95 -11.24
N GLU A 167 -8.01 -9.13 -10.61
CA GLU A 167 -7.85 -8.92 -9.18
C GLU A 167 -8.04 -7.45 -8.80
N ALA A 168 -7.47 -6.52 -9.58
CA ALA A 168 -7.63 -5.08 -9.38
C ALA A 168 -9.10 -4.65 -9.54
N ASP A 169 -9.79 -5.12 -10.57
CA ASP A 169 -11.22 -4.86 -10.77
C ASP A 169 -12.05 -5.39 -9.59
N GLY A 170 -11.76 -6.59 -9.11
CA GLY A 170 -12.42 -7.16 -7.93
C GLY A 170 -12.19 -6.35 -6.65
N LEU A 171 -10.97 -5.85 -6.46
CA LEU A 171 -10.63 -4.98 -5.32
C LEU A 171 -11.37 -3.65 -5.41
N VAL A 172 -11.37 -3.00 -6.57
CA VAL A 172 -12.07 -1.73 -6.83
C VAL A 172 -13.58 -1.89 -6.63
N GLN A 173 -14.17 -2.96 -7.17
CA GLN A 173 -15.59 -3.23 -7.01
C GLN A 173 -15.97 -3.48 -5.53
N ALA A 174 -15.16 -4.22 -4.79
CA ALA A 174 -15.38 -4.44 -3.36
C ALA A 174 -15.24 -3.13 -2.56
N ALA A 175 -14.31 -2.25 -2.93
CA ALA A 175 -14.18 -0.92 -2.34
C ALA A 175 -15.44 -0.06 -2.59
N LYS A 176 -15.95 -0.06 -3.83
CA LYS A 176 -17.20 0.65 -4.18
C LYS A 176 -18.39 0.17 -3.36
N ILE A 177 -18.54 -1.14 -3.23
CA ILE A 177 -19.65 -1.72 -2.43
C ILE A 177 -19.53 -1.32 -0.95
N ARG A 178 -18.33 -1.40 -0.39
CA ARG A 178 -18.12 -1.16 1.05
C ARG A 178 -18.17 0.32 1.43
N PHE A 179 -17.63 1.21 0.61
CA PHE A 179 -17.41 2.62 0.95
C PHE A 179 -18.27 3.60 0.17
N GLY A 180 -19.02 3.12 -0.82
CA GLY A 180 -19.88 3.97 -1.68
C GLY A 180 -19.11 5.01 -2.49
N ARG A 181 -17.77 4.88 -2.56
CA ARG A 181 -16.90 5.81 -3.28
C ARG A 181 -16.45 5.18 -4.60
N ALA A 182 -16.58 5.93 -5.68
CA ALA A 182 -15.79 5.65 -6.86
C ALA A 182 -14.32 5.99 -6.53
N ALA A 183 -13.40 5.10 -6.87
CA ALA A 183 -11.99 5.47 -6.95
C ALA A 183 -11.91 6.75 -7.78
N HIS A 184 -11.14 7.75 -7.34
CA HIS A 184 -10.96 8.98 -8.09
C HIS A 184 -10.35 8.63 -9.45
N ALA A 185 -11.19 8.74 -10.51
CA ALA A 185 -10.76 8.66 -11.89
C ALA A 185 -10.04 9.95 -12.27
#